data_e2683b916d2e20e9893468bd6e446a8d
#
_entry.id   e2683b916d2e20e9893468bd6e446a8d
#
_cell.length_a   1.000
_cell.length_b   1.000
_cell.length_c   1.000
_cell.angle_alpha   90.00
_cell.angle_beta   90.00
_cell.angle_gamma   90.00
#
_symmetry.space_group_name_H-M   'P 1'
#
loop_
_entity.id
_entity.type
_entity.pdbx_description
1 polymer ?
#
loop_
_entity_poly.entity_id
_entity_poly.type
_entity_poly.pdbx_seq_one_letter_code
_entity_poly.pdbx_strand_id
1 'polypeptide(L)'
;MRKALSLIILLLFLIPGTACAGEKIRGKYEVIGSLDKLKGAKQIEMMEFFNYSCGHCYRFLETSKRLRDKYKDKLHHKKIPIYWDNQTPYPAMAFYISDGLGLEEKFTQELFDTNFKRQINIFQPKVIGFLAKDFGIDKEVEAGMQSPKIQAKVQKAKDLAGEYKVAETPTLIINKVLKVAPSIVGGDMDQVTENLDLIFQDILSYN
;
A
#
# COMPACT_ATOMS: atom_id res chain seq x y z
N MET A 1 -3.00 -86.68 -10.30
CA MET A 1 -3.13 -85.53 -11.16
C MET A 1 -3.34 -84.32 -10.28
N ARG A 2 -2.25 -83.58 -9.97
CA ARG A 2 -2.28 -82.38 -9.08
C ARG A 2 -2.32 -81.11 -9.97
N LYS A 3 -3.43 -80.39 -9.85
CA LYS A 3 -3.55 -79.01 -10.52
C LYS A 3 -2.91 -77.99 -9.61
N ALA A 4 -1.82 -77.37 -10.10
CA ALA A 4 -1.21 -76.25 -9.46
C ALA A 4 -2.01 -74.97 -9.82
N LEU A 5 -2.51 -74.28 -8.79
CA LEU A 5 -3.22 -73.00 -8.95
C LEU A 5 -2.21 -71.90 -8.74
N SER A 6 -1.81 -71.20 -9.83
CA SER A 6 -0.92 -70.05 -9.77
C SER A 6 -1.71 -68.78 -9.31
N LEU A 7 -1.36 -68.33 -8.15
CA LEU A 7 -1.91 -67.07 -7.58
C LEU A 7 -1.06 -65.87 -8.09
N ILE A 8 -1.61 -65.15 -9.01
CA ILE A 8 -0.99 -63.86 -9.49
C ILE A 8 -1.36 -62.75 -8.49
N ILE A 9 -0.38 -62.35 -7.70
CA ILE A 9 -0.51 -61.20 -6.80
C ILE A 9 -0.28 -59.95 -7.63
N LEU A 10 -1.35 -59.22 -7.91
CA LEU A 10 -1.31 -57.89 -8.56
C LEU A 10 -0.91 -56.85 -7.52
N LEU A 11 0.36 -56.46 -7.49
CA LEU A 11 0.85 -55.33 -6.68
C LEU A 11 0.34 -54.02 -7.28
N LEU A 12 -0.73 -53.46 -6.71
CA LEU A 12 -1.12 -52.05 -6.99
C LEU A 12 -0.09 -51.12 -6.36
N PHE A 13 0.77 -50.53 -7.17
CA PHE A 13 1.58 -49.39 -6.79
C PHE A 13 0.66 -48.17 -6.64
N LEU A 14 0.28 -47.87 -5.40
CA LEU A 14 -0.26 -46.51 -5.04
C LEU A 14 0.87 -45.51 -5.19
N ILE A 15 0.91 -44.81 -6.34
CA ILE A 15 1.73 -43.64 -6.50
C ILE A 15 1.03 -42.55 -5.69
N PRO A 16 1.63 -42.00 -4.62
CA PRO A 16 1.08 -40.83 -3.98
C PRO A 16 1.19 -39.68 -5.00
N GLY A 17 0.07 -39.28 -5.58
CA GLY A 17 -0.05 -38.08 -6.35
C GLY A 17 0.28 -36.90 -5.43
N THR A 18 1.49 -36.36 -5.53
CA THR A 18 1.80 -35.04 -5.01
C THR A 18 0.95 -34.05 -5.80
N ALA A 19 -0.24 -33.75 -5.28
CA ALA A 19 -0.97 -32.58 -5.70
C ALA A 19 -0.07 -31.38 -5.38
N CYS A 20 0.60 -30.84 -6.40
CA CYS A 20 1.09 -29.47 -6.36
C CYS A 20 -0.14 -28.57 -6.22
N ALA A 21 -0.59 -28.37 -4.99
CA ALA A 21 -1.41 -27.21 -4.66
C ALA A 21 -0.52 -26.01 -4.97
N GLY A 22 -0.74 -25.37 -6.11
CA GLY A 22 -0.06 -24.13 -6.45
C GLY A 22 -0.19 -23.19 -5.26
N GLU A 23 0.93 -22.75 -4.69
CA GLU A 23 0.94 -21.84 -3.54
C GLU A 23 0.08 -20.63 -3.90
N LYS A 24 -1.07 -20.51 -3.23
CA LYS A 24 -2.02 -19.43 -3.45
C LYS A 24 -1.76 -18.37 -2.39
N ILE A 25 -1.51 -17.15 -2.82
CA ILE A 25 -1.48 -15.99 -1.90
C ILE A 25 -2.85 -15.86 -1.24
N ARG A 26 -2.90 -16.01 0.09
CA ARG A 26 -4.14 -15.81 0.87
C ARG A 26 -4.49 -14.33 0.92
N GLY A 27 -5.73 -14.06 1.27
CA GLY A 27 -6.27 -12.71 1.38
C GLY A 27 -7.13 -12.31 0.19
N LYS A 28 -7.59 -11.06 0.22
CA LYS A 28 -8.44 -10.46 -0.80
C LYS A 28 -7.68 -9.37 -1.54
N TYR A 29 -7.60 -9.47 -2.85
CA TYR A 29 -6.88 -8.53 -3.72
C TYR A 29 -7.36 -8.66 -5.17
N GLU A 30 -7.09 -7.64 -5.95
CA GLU A 30 -7.15 -7.68 -7.40
C GLU A 30 -5.76 -8.03 -7.95
N VAL A 31 -5.66 -8.97 -8.90
CA VAL A 31 -4.40 -9.30 -9.59
C VAL A 31 -4.26 -8.34 -10.77
N ILE A 32 -3.22 -7.52 -10.75
CA ILE A 32 -2.93 -6.52 -11.80
C ILE A 32 -1.64 -6.81 -12.57
N GLY A 33 -0.94 -7.88 -12.22
CA GLY A 33 0.29 -8.33 -12.86
C GLY A 33 0.44 -9.85 -12.82
N SER A 34 1.59 -10.38 -13.25
CA SER A 34 1.86 -11.81 -13.17
C SER A 34 2.24 -12.24 -11.76
N LEU A 35 1.55 -13.23 -11.19
CA LEU A 35 1.86 -13.82 -9.88
C LEU A 35 3.26 -14.44 -9.83
N ASP A 36 3.79 -14.90 -10.97
CA ASP A 36 5.16 -15.45 -11.03
C ASP A 36 6.23 -14.44 -10.58
N LYS A 37 5.96 -13.15 -10.69
CA LYS A 37 6.86 -12.09 -10.20
C LYS A 37 6.99 -12.05 -8.68
N LEU A 38 6.10 -12.72 -7.95
CA LEU A 38 6.14 -12.80 -6.50
C LEU A 38 7.02 -13.95 -6.00
N LYS A 39 7.31 -14.95 -6.88
CA LYS A 39 8.14 -16.11 -6.51
C LYS A 39 9.53 -15.71 -6.07
N GLY A 40 9.94 -16.21 -4.92
CA GLY A 40 11.25 -15.91 -4.34
C GLY A 40 11.44 -14.47 -3.87
N ALA A 41 10.37 -13.66 -3.80
CA ALA A 41 10.45 -12.29 -3.30
C ALA A 41 10.96 -12.26 -1.85
N LYS A 42 12.00 -11.47 -1.60
CA LYS A 42 12.60 -11.31 -0.26
C LYS A 42 12.07 -10.06 0.46
N GLN A 43 11.38 -9.20 -0.28
CA GLN A 43 10.87 -7.90 0.21
C GLN A 43 9.48 -7.64 -0.35
N ILE A 44 8.73 -6.85 0.39
CA ILE A 44 7.44 -6.31 0.00
C ILE A 44 7.66 -4.87 -0.44
N GLU A 45 7.34 -4.56 -1.69
CA GLU A 45 7.24 -3.19 -2.18
C GLU A 45 5.77 -2.77 -2.13
N MET A 46 5.41 -1.90 -1.20
CA MET A 46 4.06 -1.38 -1.08
C MET A 46 4.02 0.09 -1.48
N MET A 47 3.26 0.43 -2.53
CA MET A 47 2.89 1.80 -2.86
C MET A 47 1.50 2.09 -2.29
N GLU A 48 1.37 3.13 -1.49
CA GLU A 48 0.12 3.62 -0.93
C GLU A 48 -0.29 4.90 -1.65
N PHE A 49 -1.36 4.84 -2.45
CA PHE A 49 -2.03 6.03 -2.95
C PHE A 49 -3.02 6.51 -1.90
N PHE A 50 -2.85 7.72 -1.43
CA PHE A 50 -3.68 8.27 -0.37
C PHE A 50 -4.11 9.71 -0.66
N ASN A 51 -5.17 10.15 0.03
CA ASN A 51 -5.70 11.51 -0.09
C ASN A 51 -5.95 12.09 1.31
N TYR A 52 -5.61 13.33 1.50
CA TYR A 52 -5.73 14.00 2.80
C TYR A 52 -7.18 14.29 3.24
N SER A 53 -8.18 14.17 2.36
CA SER A 53 -9.62 14.22 2.74
C SER A 53 -10.22 12.85 3.03
N CYS A 54 -9.42 11.79 2.94
CA CYS A 54 -9.89 10.42 3.09
C CYS A 54 -9.77 9.94 4.55
N GLY A 55 -10.90 9.68 5.20
CA GLY A 55 -10.93 9.16 6.57
C GLY A 55 -10.33 7.75 6.71
N HIS A 56 -10.40 6.89 5.68
CA HIS A 56 -9.71 5.61 5.67
C HIS A 56 -8.19 5.79 5.63
N CYS A 57 -7.67 6.76 4.85
CA CYS A 57 -6.25 7.07 4.82
C CYS A 57 -5.74 7.57 6.17
N TYR A 58 -6.53 8.39 6.85
CA TYR A 58 -6.19 8.85 8.20
C TYR A 58 -6.07 7.67 9.18
N ARG A 59 -7.03 6.74 9.19
CA ARG A 59 -6.97 5.53 10.01
C ARG A 59 -5.84 4.58 9.59
N PHE A 60 -5.50 4.54 8.31
CA PHE A 60 -4.43 3.70 7.79
C PHE A 60 -3.03 4.11 8.26
N LEU A 61 -2.84 5.32 8.78
CA LEU A 61 -1.55 5.74 9.38
C LEU A 61 -1.10 4.78 10.49
N GLU A 62 -2.02 4.35 11.35
CA GLU A 62 -1.71 3.39 12.41
C GLU A 62 -1.43 2.00 11.84
N THR A 63 -2.25 1.53 10.90
CA THR A 63 -2.04 0.26 10.21
C THR A 63 -0.67 0.21 9.54
N SER A 64 -0.33 1.26 8.78
CA SER A 64 0.96 1.32 8.08
C SER A 64 2.15 1.32 9.03
N LYS A 65 2.01 1.99 10.19
CA LYS A 65 3.03 1.95 11.25
C LYS A 65 3.20 0.54 11.81
N ARG A 66 2.10 -0.14 12.18
CA ARG A 66 2.13 -1.53 12.68
C ARG A 66 2.78 -2.48 11.68
N LEU A 67 2.49 -2.34 10.39
CA LEU A 67 3.11 -3.17 9.34
C LEU A 67 4.60 -2.88 9.20
N ARG A 68 5.03 -1.61 9.20
CA ARG A 68 6.46 -1.26 9.18
C ARG A 68 7.20 -1.79 10.40
N ASP A 69 6.63 -1.67 11.59
CA ASP A 69 7.22 -2.19 12.83
C ASP A 69 7.37 -3.72 12.81
N LYS A 70 6.39 -4.43 12.20
CA LYS A 70 6.40 -5.89 12.08
C LYS A 70 7.39 -6.39 11.04
N TYR A 71 7.36 -5.82 9.84
CA TYR A 71 8.12 -6.33 8.69
C TYR A 71 9.49 -5.66 8.52
N LYS A 72 9.72 -4.52 9.16
CA LYS A 72 11.01 -3.79 9.19
C LYS A 72 11.61 -3.63 7.80
N ASP A 73 12.84 -4.09 7.62
CA ASP A 73 13.62 -4.07 6.38
C ASP A 73 13.01 -4.90 5.23
N LYS A 74 12.04 -5.76 5.53
CA LYS A 74 11.31 -6.52 4.50
C LYS A 74 10.17 -5.73 3.86
N LEU A 75 9.76 -4.58 4.41
CA LEU A 75 8.69 -3.75 3.87
C LEU A 75 9.23 -2.39 3.41
N HIS A 76 9.27 -2.19 2.11
CA HIS A 76 9.49 -0.88 1.49
C HIS A 76 8.13 -0.21 1.24
N HIS A 77 7.76 0.71 2.12
CA HIS A 77 6.52 1.45 2.03
C HIS A 77 6.75 2.81 1.38
N LYS A 78 6.17 3.03 0.20
CA LYS A 78 6.21 4.30 -0.52
C LYS A 78 4.84 4.94 -0.50
N LYS A 79 4.71 6.11 0.10
CA LYS A 79 3.48 6.91 0.10
C LYS A 79 3.42 7.81 -1.14
N ILE A 80 2.24 7.92 -1.73
CA ILE A 80 1.97 8.67 -2.96
C ILE A 80 0.71 9.50 -2.74
N PRO A 81 0.84 10.77 -2.35
CA PRO A 81 -0.31 11.64 -2.16
C PRO A 81 -0.96 11.96 -3.51
N ILE A 82 -2.28 11.82 -3.58
CA ILE A 82 -3.08 12.21 -4.72
C ILE A 82 -4.16 13.22 -4.29
N TYR A 83 -4.71 13.93 -5.26
CA TYR A 83 -5.87 14.79 -5.06
C TYR A 83 -6.86 14.60 -6.19
N TRP A 84 -8.15 14.78 -5.90
CA TRP A 84 -9.22 14.68 -6.89
C TRP A 84 -9.42 16.03 -7.58
N ASP A 85 -10.06 16.03 -8.75
CA ASP A 85 -10.20 17.22 -9.60
C ASP A 85 -10.94 18.40 -8.92
N ASN A 86 -11.73 18.14 -7.89
CA ASN A 86 -12.41 19.14 -7.07
C ASN A 86 -11.56 19.66 -5.88
N GLN A 87 -10.30 19.26 -5.78
CA GLN A 87 -9.38 19.60 -4.69
C GLN A 87 -8.17 20.38 -5.21
N THR A 88 -7.50 21.08 -4.31
CA THR A 88 -6.21 21.71 -4.61
C THR A 88 -5.05 20.77 -4.36
N PRO A 89 -3.91 20.94 -5.06
CA PRO A 89 -2.74 20.08 -4.89
C PRO A 89 -1.91 20.39 -3.63
N TYR A 90 -2.24 21.43 -2.89
CA TYR A 90 -1.38 21.95 -1.83
C TYR A 90 -0.99 20.93 -0.75
N PRO A 91 -1.90 20.07 -0.23
CA PRO A 91 -1.49 19.03 0.73
C PRO A 91 -0.52 18.01 0.13
N ALA A 92 -0.69 17.62 -1.15
CA ALA A 92 0.24 16.74 -1.84
C ALA A 92 1.61 17.42 -2.06
N MET A 93 1.63 18.72 -2.37
CA MET A 93 2.87 19.49 -2.45
C MET A 93 3.59 19.54 -1.10
N ALA A 94 2.85 19.82 -0.04
CA ALA A 94 3.36 19.85 1.33
C ALA A 94 4.00 18.52 1.75
N PHE A 95 3.39 17.39 1.37
CA PHE A 95 3.97 16.06 1.55
C PHE A 95 5.37 15.98 0.92
N TYR A 96 5.52 16.31 -0.37
CA TYR A 96 6.80 16.20 -1.05
C TYR A 96 7.86 17.20 -0.57
N ILE A 97 7.45 18.35 -0.02
CA ILE A 97 8.35 19.30 0.60
C ILE A 97 8.86 18.73 1.92
N SER A 98 7.97 18.28 2.79
CA SER A 98 8.34 17.72 4.09
C SER A 98 9.11 16.39 3.98
N ASP A 99 8.83 15.58 2.95
CA ASP A 99 9.59 14.37 2.62
C ASP A 99 11.06 14.70 2.30
N GLY A 100 11.29 15.74 1.50
CA GLY A 100 12.64 16.23 1.19
C GLY A 100 13.42 16.76 2.40
N LEU A 101 12.74 17.03 3.50
CA LEU A 101 13.31 17.54 4.76
C LEU A 101 13.37 16.46 5.87
N GLY A 102 12.92 15.24 5.58
CA GLY A 102 12.85 14.15 6.57
C GLY A 102 11.76 14.34 7.62
N LEU A 103 10.74 15.17 7.33
CA LEU A 103 9.64 15.49 8.23
C LEU A 103 8.29 14.92 7.77
N GLU A 104 8.30 14.11 6.70
CA GLU A 104 7.09 13.60 6.05
C GLU A 104 6.11 12.98 7.04
N GLU A 105 6.57 12.06 7.90
CA GLU A 105 5.69 11.31 8.80
C GLU A 105 4.97 12.23 9.80
N LYS A 106 5.72 13.14 10.42
CA LYS A 106 5.18 14.08 11.42
C LYS A 106 4.25 15.11 10.77
N PHE A 107 4.66 15.66 9.63
CA PHE A 107 3.87 16.69 8.95
C PHE A 107 2.60 16.10 8.31
N THR A 108 2.66 14.86 7.79
CA THR A 108 1.49 14.13 7.31
C THR A 108 0.48 13.88 8.43
N GLN A 109 0.95 13.46 9.60
CA GLN A 109 0.08 13.29 10.78
C GLN A 109 -0.60 14.62 11.15
N GLU A 110 0.15 15.71 11.19
CA GLU A 110 -0.36 17.04 11.52
C GLU A 110 -1.42 17.52 10.54
N LEU A 111 -1.19 17.32 9.23
CA LEU A 111 -2.18 17.66 8.20
C LEU A 111 -3.48 16.86 8.38
N PHE A 112 -3.39 15.56 8.62
CA PHE A 112 -4.57 14.73 8.89
C PHE A 112 -5.27 15.16 10.18
N ASP A 113 -4.55 15.40 11.27
CA ASP A 113 -5.13 15.84 12.54
C ASP A 113 -5.81 17.19 12.41
N THR A 114 -5.23 18.10 11.66
CA THR A 114 -5.84 19.40 11.37
C THR A 114 -7.14 19.26 10.60
N ASN A 115 -7.16 18.40 9.57
CA ASN A 115 -8.35 18.18 8.76
C ASN A 115 -9.46 17.43 9.54
N PHE A 116 -9.11 16.35 10.26
CA PHE A 116 -10.11 15.46 10.85
C PHE A 116 -10.44 15.76 12.31
N LYS A 117 -9.47 16.15 13.14
CA LYS A 117 -9.71 16.47 14.55
C LYS A 117 -10.11 17.92 14.77
N ARG A 118 -9.40 18.86 14.08
CA ARG A 118 -9.67 20.29 14.24
C ARG A 118 -10.70 20.82 13.24
N GLN A 119 -11.06 20.03 12.23
CA GLN A 119 -12.01 20.38 11.17
C GLN A 119 -11.62 21.66 10.41
N ILE A 120 -10.32 21.86 10.23
CA ILE A 120 -9.77 22.98 9.48
C ILE A 120 -9.40 22.51 8.08
N ASN A 121 -9.88 23.23 7.06
CA ASN A 121 -9.62 22.89 5.66
C ASN A 121 -8.17 23.13 5.26
N ILE A 122 -7.39 22.05 5.17
CA ILE A 122 -5.98 22.06 4.79
C ILE A 122 -5.74 22.23 3.28
N PHE A 123 -6.78 22.23 2.46
CA PHE A 123 -6.66 22.48 1.01
C PHE A 123 -6.46 23.96 0.68
N GLN A 124 -6.32 24.81 1.69
CA GLN A 124 -5.95 26.20 1.57
C GLN A 124 -4.45 26.39 1.85
N PRO A 125 -3.68 27.05 0.96
CA PRO A 125 -2.24 27.18 1.13
C PRO A 125 -1.85 27.97 2.39
N LYS A 126 -2.68 28.91 2.81
CA LYS A 126 -2.46 29.68 4.05
C LYS A 126 -2.46 28.79 5.31
N VAL A 127 -3.33 27.76 5.35
CA VAL A 127 -3.39 26.83 6.48
C VAL A 127 -2.11 26.00 6.53
N ILE A 128 -1.66 25.48 5.39
CA ILE A 128 -0.41 24.72 5.31
C ILE A 128 0.79 25.58 5.73
N GLY A 129 0.87 26.82 5.25
CA GLY A 129 1.93 27.74 5.64
C GLY A 129 1.91 28.08 7.13
N PHE A 130 0.72 28.17 7.76
CA PHE A 130 0.61 28.33 9.20
C PHE A 130 1.14 27.11 9.97
N LEU A 131 0.71 25.90 9.58
CA LEU A 131 1.19 24.67 10.21
C LEU A 131 2.69 24.47 10.04
N ALA A 132 3.24 24.85 8.90
CA ALA A 132 4.67 24.75 8.60
C ALA A 132 5.55 25.54 9.58
N LYS A 133 5.03 26.64 10.16
CA LYS A 133 5.75 27.44 11.17
C LYS A 133 6.07 26.64 12.42
N ASP A 134 5.12 25.79 12.87
CA ASP A 134 5.31 24.98 14.08
C ASP A 134 6.39 23.89 13.86
N PHE A 135 6.69 23.58 12.59
CA PHE A 135 7.75 22.67 12.19
C PHE A 135 9.06 23.39 11.78
N GLY A 136 9.06 24.72 11.76
CA GLY A 136 10.22 25.53 11.33
C GLY A 136 10.56 25.39 9.85
N ILE A 137 9.58 25.08 8.99
CA ILE A 137 9.73 24.84 7.54
C ILE A 137 8.85 25.76 6.68
N ASP A 138 8.37 26.85 7.23
CA ASP A 138 7.47 27.78 6.55
C ASP A 138 8.09 28.38 5.27
N LYS A 139 9.39 28.70 5.30
CA LYS A 139 10.12 29.21 4.13
C LYS A 139 10.26 28.15 3.03
N GLU A 140 10.58 26.92 3.39
CA GLU A 140 10.70 25.80 2.47
C GLU A 140 9.33 25.46 1.86
N VAL A 141 8.25 25.53 2.66
CA VAL A 141 6.89 25.33 2.17
C VAL A 141 6.48 26.46 1.20
N GLU A 142 6.73 27.73 1.54
CA GLU A 142 6.43 28.86 0.67
C GLU A 142 7.16 28.74 -0.68
N ALA A 143 8.47 28.50 -0.65
CA ALA A 143 9.29 28.31 -1.85
C ALA A 143 8.89 27.05 -2.63
N GLY A 144 8.62 25.95 -1.92
CA GLY A 144 8.24 24.66 -2.49
C GLY A 144 6.89 24.70 -3.22
N MET A 145 5.92 25.49 -2.71
CA MET A 145 4.61 25.67 -3.36
C MET A 145 4.72 26.32 -4.75
N GLN A 146 5.79 27.05 -5.02
CA GLN A 146 6.07 27.65 -6.33
C GLN A 146 7.05 26.81 -7.17
N SER A 147 7.59 25.73 -6.62
CA SER A 147 8.64 24.94 -7.27
C SER A 147 8.12 24.06 -8.40
N PRO A 148 8.61 24.22 -9.65
CA PRO A 148 8.29 23.32 -10.76
C PRO A 148 8.65 21.85 -10.45
N LYS A 149 9.71 21.62 -9.65
CA LYS A 149 10.14 20.27 -9.23
C LYS A 149 9.08 19.60 -8.35
N ILE A 150 8.48 20.35 -7.42
CA ILE A 150 7.40 19.82 -6.56
C ILE A 150 6.13 19.59 -7.38
N GLN A 151 5.78 20.53 -8.25
CA GLN A 151 4.64 20.37 -9.17
C GLN A 151 4.79 19.11 -10.04
N ALA A 152 5.98 18.87 -10.59
CA ALA A 152 6.27 17.67 -11.36
C ALA A 152 6.14 16.38 -10.55
N LYS A 153 6.55 16.37 -9.26
CA LYS A 153 6.32 15.21 -8.37
C LYS A 153 4.84 14.92 -8.17
N VAL A 154 4.04 15.97 -7.93
CA VAL A 154 2.58 15.86 -7.76
C VAL A 154 1.90 15.38 -9.03
N GLN A 155 2.31 15.90 -10.20
CA GLN A 155 1.77 15.45 -11.48
C GLN A 155 2.13 13.98 -11.72
N LYS A 156 3.36 13.58 -11.47
CA LYS A 156 3.78 12.17 -11.59
C LYS A 156 2.99 11.23 -10.68
N ALA A 157 2.61 11.69 -9.47
CA ALA A 157 1.75 10.91 -8.58
C ALA A 157 0.35 10.71 -9.19
N LYS A 158 -0.22 11.76 -9.80
CA LYS A 158 -1.51 11.71 -10.49
C LYS A 158 -1.45 10.78 -11.72
N ASP A 159 -0.41 10.87 -12.52
CA ASP A 159 -0.20 10.01 -13.70
C ASP A 159 -0.10 8.54 -13.28
N LEU A 160 0.67 8.26 -12.22
CA LEU A 160 0.83 6.92 -11.68
C LEU A 160 -0.50 6.37 -11.10
N ALA A 161 -1.30 7.21 -10.45
CA ALA A 161 -2.64 6.83 -10.00
C ALA A 161 -3.55 6.46 -11.18
N GLY A 162 -3.43 7.18 -12.30
CA GLY A 162 -4.12 6.84 -13.56
C GLY A 162 -3.67 5.49 -14.12
N GLU A 163 -2.36 5.22 -14.16
CA GLU A 163 -1.77 3.95 -14.62
C GLU A 163 -2.34 2.76 -13.82
N TYR A 164 -2.39 2.87 -12.49
CA TYR A 164 -2.94 1.84 -11.61
C TYR A 164 -4.47 1.88 -11.47
N LYS A 165 -5.15 2.76 -12.22
CA LYS A 165 -6.62 2.93 -12.16
C LYS A 165 -7.12 3.07 -10.72
N VAL A 166 -6.50 4.00 -9.98
CA VAL A 166 -6.86 4.30 -8.60
C VAL A 166 -8.20 5.05 -8.59
N ALA A 167 -9.25 4.40 -8.09
CA ALA A 167 -10.60 4.96 -8.01
C ALA A 167 -11.04 5.31 -6.58
N GLU A 168 -10.31 4.82 -5.58
CA GLU A 168 -10.55 5.07 -4.16
C GLU A 168 -9.23 5.18 -3.39
N THR A 169 -9.27 5.65 -2.15
CA THR A 169 -8.09 5.74 -1.28
C THR A 169 -8.42 5.22 0.14
N PRO A 170 -7.44 4.60 0.82
CA PRO A 170 -6.14 4.24 0.29
C PRO A 170 -6.24 3.11 -0.75
N THR A 171 -5.45 3.19 -1.82
CA THR A 171 -5.20 2.05 -2.71
C THR A 171 -3.75 1.62 -2.55
N LEU A 172 -3.55 0.34 -2.33
CA LEU A 172 -2.23 -0.26 -2.06
C LEU A 172 -1.84 -1.14 -3.24
N ILE A 173 -0.69 -0.88 -3.83
CA ILE A 173 -0.11 -1.70 -4.88
C ILE A 173 1.08 -2.45 -4.30
N ILE A 174 0.99 -3.78 -4.28
CA ILE A 174 1.98 -4.66 -3.67
C ILE A 174 2.78 -5.34 -4.76
N ASN A 175 4.10 -5.16 -4.75
CA ASN A 175 5.08 -5.70 -5.71
C ASN A 175 4.68 -5.48 -7.18
N LYS A 176 3.87 -4.44 -7.47
CA LYS A 176 3.28 -4.15 -8.80
C LYS A 176 2.43 -5.28 -9.39
N VAL A 177 1.97 -6.20 -8.55
CA VAL A 177 1.24 -7.42 -8.92
C VAL A 177 -0.14 -7.46 -8.31
N LEU A 178 -0.28 -7.06 -7.05
CA LEU A 178 -1.54 -7.10 -6.31
C LEU A 178 -2.01 -5.69 -5.99
N LYS A 179 -3.33 -5.48 -6.07
CA LYS A 179 -3.99 -4.24 -5.68
C LYS A 179 -4.97 -4.53 -4.56
N VAL A 180 -4.88 -3.78 -3.49
CA VAL A 180 -5.75 -3.87 -2.31
C VAL A 180 -6.34 -2.49 -2.02
N ALA A 181 -7.62 -2.46 -1.70
CA ALA A 181 -8.32 -1.27 -1.25
C ALA A 181 -9.31 -1.64 -0.14
N PRO A 182 -9.75 -0.72 0.73
CA PRO A 182 -10.65 -1.02 1.83
C PRO A 182 -11.98 -1.65 1.38
N SER A 183 -12.50 -1.25 0.22
CA SER A 183 -13.75 -1.81 -0.35
C SER A 183 -13.70 -3.33 -0.55
N ILE A 184 -12.52 -3.89 -0.84
CA ILE A 184 -12.33 -5.34 -1.04
C ILE A 184 -12.59 -6.14 0.25
N VAL A 185 -12.37 -5.53 1.42
CA VAL A 185 -12.55 -6.16 2.74
C VAL A 185 -13.68 -5.53 3.57
N GLY A 186 -14.56 -4.75 2.94
CA GLY A 186 -15.74 -4.16 3.61
C GLY A 186 -15.46 -2.86 4.36
N GLY A 187 -14.29 -2.22 4.15
CA GLY A 187 -13.98 -0.88 4.68
C GLY A 187 -13.44 -0.84 6.12
N ASP A 188 -13.36 -1.96 6.80
CA ASP A 188 -12.81 -2.08 8.17
C ASP A 188 -11.27 -2.09 8.14
N MET A 189 -10.62 -1.21 8.92
CA MET A 189 -9.16 -1.08 8.93
C MET A 189 -8.44 -2.24 9.63
N ASP A 190 -9.07 -2.91 10.58
CA ASP A 190 -8.49 -4.10 11.19
C ASP A 190 -8.51 -5.26 10.18
N GLN A 191 -9.61 -5.42 9.43
CA GLN A 191 -9.67 -6.39 8.33
C GLN A 191 -8.67 -6.07 7.21
N VAL A 192 -8.44 -4.78 6.88
CA VAL A 192 -7.38 -4.37 5.95
C VAL A 192 -6.01 -4.80 6.47
N THR A 193 -5.75 -4.60 7.77
CA THR A 193 -4.48 -4.95 8.40
C THR A 193 -4.23 -6.46 8.35
N GLU A 194 -5.22 -7.25 8.76
CA GLU A 194 -5.15 -8.72 8.72
C GLU A 194 -4.96 -9.24 7.29
N ASN A 195 -5.69 -8.67 6.35
CA ASN A 195 -5.60 -9.02 4.94
C ASN A 195 -4.20 -8.76 4.37
N LEU A 196 -3.62 -7.61 4.66
CA LEU A 196 -2.25 -7.26 4.25
C LEU A 196 -1.22 -8.18 4.90
N ASP A 197 -1.43 -8.51 6.16
CA ASP A 197 -0.54 -9.40 6.90
C ASP A 197 -0.50 -10.81 6.28
N LEU A 198 -1.64 -11.37 5.92
CA LEU A 198 -1.73 -12.64 5.19
C LEU A 198 -1.00 -12.59 3.85
N ILE A 199 -1.27 -11.53 3.06
CA ILE A 199 -0.64 -11.33 1.75
C ILE A 199 0.89 -11.25 1.89
N PHE A 200 1.39 -10.47 2.86
CA PHE A 200 2.83 -10.25 3.04
C PHE A 200 3.55 -11.51 3.50
N GLN A 201 2.94 -12.27 4.43
CA GLN A 201 3.49 -13.56 4.86
C GLN A 201 3.63 -14.53 3.69
N ASP A 202 2.58 -14.63 2.88
CA ASP A 202 2.58 -15.55 1.74
C ASP A 202 3.55 -15.13 0.64
N ILE A 203 3.64 -13.84 0.32
CA ILE A 203 4.64 -13.36 -0.65
C ILE A 203 6.06 -13.68 -0.19
N LEU A 204 6.38 -13.46 1.10
CA LEU A 204 7.72 -13.71 1.63
C LEU A 204 8.08 -15.18 1.73
N SER A 205 7.09 -16.09 1.67
CA SER A 205 7.25 -17.56 1.65
C SER A 205 6.98 -18.18 0.29
N TYR A 206 6.60 -17.40 -0.72
CA TYR A 206 6.22 -17.89 -2.05
C TYR A 206 7.44 -18.34 -2.84
N ASN A 207 7.58 -19.66 -3.08
CA ASN A 207 8.70 -20.30 -3.75
C ASN A 207 8.42 -20.58 -5.23
#